data_2f71c7b00f46898395238589fc2a9264
#
_entry.id   2f71c7b00f46898395238589fc2a9264
#
_cell.length_a   1.000
_cell.length_b   1.000
_cell.length_c   1.000
_cell.angle_alpha   90.00
_cell.angle_beta   90.00
_cell.angle_gamma   90.00
#
_symmetry.space_group_name_H-M   'P 1'
#
loop_
_entity.id
_entity.type
_entity.pdbx_description
1 polymer ?
#
loop_
_entity_poly.entity_id
_entity_poly.type
_entity_poly.pdbx_seq_one_letter_code
_entity_poly.pdbx_strand_id
1 'polypeptide(L)'
;MKGKLIVIEGTDCSGKETQSNLLVENLNRLGKKTEKYCFPRYTSPTGKIIAGPYLGKPDYGEGYFKEGASNVDPKVASLYFAADRKYNIHEIQEKLDKGINVVVDRYIDSNLAHQASKISSEKER
;
A
#
# COMPACT_ATOMS: atom_id res chain seq x y z
N MET A 1 13.69 14.00 18.34
CA MET A 1 14.24 12.90 17.56
C MET A 1 13.19 12.39 16.60
N LYS A 2 13.57 12.17 15.37
CA LYS A 2 12.62 11.67 14.37
C LYS A 2 12.26 10.21 14.64
N GLY A 3 11.02 9.85 14.31
CA GLY A 3 10.60 8.47 14.31
C GLY A 3 11.27 7.67 13.19
N LYS A 4 11.17 6.36 13.28
CA LYS A 4 11.75 5.46 12.28
C LYS A 4 10.67 4.92 11.37
N LEU A 5 10.99 4.84 10.10
CA LEU A 5 10.12 4.22 9.10
C LEU A 5 10.53 2.76 8.93
N ILE A 6 9.58 1.88 9.13
CA ILE A 6 9.79 0.43 8.98
C ILE A 6 8.82 -0.07 7.91
N VAL A 7 9.36 -0.66 6.86
CA VAL A 7 8.54 -1.18 5.75
C VAL A 7 8.53 -2.70 5.81
N ILE A 8 7.33 -3.27 5.81
CA ILE A 8 7.14 -4.72 5.76
C ILE A 8 6.50 -5.05 4.42
N GLU A 9 7.17 -5.89 3.65
CA GLU A 9 6.70 -6.29 2.33
C GLU A 9 6.42 -7.78 2.30
N GLY A 10 5.44 -8.16 1.51
CA GLY A 10 5.08 -9.57 1.35
C GLY A 10 3.77 -9.72 0.62
N THR A 11 3.43 -10.97 0.33
CA THR A 11 2.17 -11.31 -0.30
C THR A 11 1.08 -11.51 0.74
N ASP A 12 -0.17 -11.55 0.29
CA ASP A 12 -1.34 -11.71 1.17
C ASP A 12 -1.25 -12.89 2.13
N CYS A 13 -0.74 -14.00 1.66
CA CYS A 13 -0.79 -15.25 2.41
C CYS A 13 0.46 -15.49 3.25
N SER A 14 1.28 -14.46 3.48
CA SER A 14 2.56 -14.60 4.17
C SER A 14 2.51 -14.37 5.68
N GLY A 15 1.32 -14.03 6.23
CA GLY A 15 1.22 -13.66 7.65
C GLY A 15 1.71 -12.24 7.93
N LYS A 16 1.95 -11.48 6.89
CA LYS A 16 2.48 -10.11 6.96
C LYS A 16 1.63 -9.20 7.84
N GLU A 17 0.32 -9.28 7.71
CA GLU A 17 -0.59 -8.44 8.49
C GLU A 17 -0.48 -8.75 9.98
N THR A 18 -0.46 -10.02 10.34
CA THR A 18 -0.32 -10.44 11.74
C THR A 18 1.01 -9.94 12.29
N GLN A 19 2.09 -10.12 11.54
CA GLN A 19 3.42 -9.70 11.99
C GLN A 19 3.53 -8.20 12.15
N SER A 20 2.98 -7.42 11.21
CA SER A 20 3.03 -5.97 11.30
C SER A 20 2.21 -5.46 12.48
N ASN A 21 1.06 -6.06 12.75
CA ASN A 21 0.23 -5.68 13.90
C ASN A 21 0.94 -5.98 15.22
N LEU A 22 1.60 -7.13 15.32
CA LEU A 22 2.37 -7.50 16.52
C LEU A 22 3.55 -6.56 16.72
N LEU A 23 4.22 -6.18 15.66
CA LEU A 23 5.35 -5.24 15.76
C LEU A 23 4.89 -3.90 16.30
N VAL A 24 3.80 -3.36 15.77
CA VAL A 24 3.24 -2.08 16.24
C VAL A 24 2.84 -2.19 17.70
N GLU A 25 2.15 -3.26 18.08
CA GLU A 25 1.73 -3.47 19.46
C GLU A 25 2.92 -3.56 20.40
N ASN A 26 3.95 -4.32 20.03
CA ASN A 26 5.13 -4.48 20.86
C ASN A 26 5.92 -3.17 21.02
N LEU A 27 6.07 -2.40 19.96
CA LEU A 27 6.76 -1.12 20.05
C LEU A 27 6.03 -0.13 20.94
N ASN A 28 4.70 -0.09 20.85
CA ASN A 28 3.90 0.76 21.72
C ASN A 28 4.01 0.31 23.18
N ARG A 29 4.03 -0.99 23.41
CA ARG A 29 4.19 -1.55 24.77
C ARG A 29 5.54 -1.17 25.38
N LEU A 30 6.56 -1.03 24.53
CA LEU A 30 7.90 -0.61 24.99
C LEU A 30 8.01 0.91 25.15
N GLY A 31 6.91 1.64 25.01
CA GLY A 31 6.90 3.08 25.15
C GLY A 31 7.33 3.83 23.91
N LYS A 32 7.45 3.14 22.77
CA LYS A 32 7.83 3.75 21.50
C LYS A 32 6.58 3.95 20.65
N LYS A 33 6.05 5.16 20.65
CA LYS A 33 4.82 5.46 19.94
C LYS A 33 4.94 5.10 18.46
N THR A 34 4.05 4.24 17.98
CA THR A 34 4.13 3.64 16.65
C THR A 34 2.73 3.58 16.03
N GLU A 35 2.64 3.93 14.75
CA GLU A 35 1.41 3.84 13.99
C GLU A 35 1.64 3.01 12.73
N LYS A 36 0.57 2.38 12.26
CA LYS A 36 0.62 1.51 11.09
C LYS A 36 -0.10 2.15 9.91
N TYR A 37 0.51 2.05 8.74
CA TYR A 37 -0.10 2.44 7.48
C TYR A 37 -0.07 1.25 6.52
N CYS A 38 -1.17 1.05 5.82
CA CYS A 38 -1.26 0.02 4.79
C CYS A 38 -1.39 0.69 3.42
N PHE A 39 -0.76 0.12 2.41
CA PHE A 39 -0.92 0.58 1.04
C PHE A 39 -1.35 -0.56 0.14
N PRO A 40 -2.35 -0.38 -0.72
CA PRO A 40 -3.13 0.86 -0.90
C PRO A 40 -3.88 1.27 0.37
N ARG A 41 -3.96 2.57 0.57
CA ARG A 41 -4.68 3.10 1.74
C ARG A 41 -6.14 3.35 1.37
N TYR A 42 -6.94 2.32 1.44
CA TYR A 42 -8.32 2.34 0.93
C TYR A 42 -9.24 3.37 1.59
N THR A 43 -8.88 3.84 2.77
CA THR A 43 -9.67 4.88 3.45
C THR A 43 -9.34 6.29 2.98
N SER A 44 -8.24 6.49 2.27
CA SER A 44 -7.87 7.79 1.72
C SER A 44 -8.54 8.01 0.35
N PRO A 45 -8.62 9.26 -0.12
CA PRO A 45 -9.23 9.54 -1.42
C PRO A 45 -8.62 8.75 -2.58
N THR A 46 -7.30 8.67 -2.63
CA THR A 46 -6.61 7.93 -3.68
C THR A 46 -6.79 6.43 -3.53
N GLY A 47 -6.79 5.94 -2.30
CA GLY A 47 -7.03 4.52 -2.04
C GLY A 47 -8.46 4.10 -2.41
N LYS A 48 -9.44 5.00 -2.24
CA LYS A 48 -10.81 4.72 -2.65
C LYS A 48 -10.94 4.61 -4.17
N ILE A 49 -10.17 5.38 -4.91
CA ILE A 49 -10.14 5.26 -6.37
C ILE A 49 -9.61 3.88 -6.77
N ILE A 50 -8.61 3.39 -6.08
CA ILE A 50 -8.08 2.05 -6.34
C ILE A 50 -9.11 0.98 -5.99
N ALA A 51 -9.72 1.09 -4.81
CA ALA A 51 -10.65 0.08 -4.30
C ALA A 51 -11.92 -0.04 -5.16
N GLY A 52 -12.51 1.08 -5.54
CA GLY A 52 -13.75 1.10 -6.33
C GLY A 52 -13.49 1.09 -7.83
N PRO A 53 -13.20 2.26 -8.43
CA PRO A 53 -13.09 2.37 -9.88
C PRO A 53 -12.09 1.41 -10.53
N TYR A 54 -10.97 1.14 -9.88
CA TYR A 54 -9.97 0.23 -10.46
C TYR A 54 -10.25 -1.23 -10.12
N LEU A 55 -10.37 -1.57 -8.82
CA LEU A 55 -10.51 -2.96 -8.39
C LEU A 55 -11.95 -3.46 -8.36
N GLY A 56 -12.92 -2.57 -8.19
CA GLY A 56 -14.32 -2.96 -8.11
C GLY A 56 -14.66 -3.74 -6.84
N LYS A 57 -14.04 -3.40 -5.72
CA LYS A 57 -14.36 -4.06 -4.45
C LYS A 57 -15.80 -3.76 -4.03
N PRO A 58 -16.56 -4.77 -3.55
CA PRO A 58 -18.00 -4.60 -3.26
C PRO A 58 -18.31 -3.44 -2.34
N ASP A 59 -17.48 -3.17 -1.36
CA ASP A 59 -17.71 -2.11 -0.37
C ASP A 59 -17.39 -0.72 -0.90
N TYR A 60 -16.74 -0.61 -2.05
CA TYR A 60 -16.23 0.67 -2.56
C TYR A 60 -16.81 1.06 -3.92
N GLY A 61 -17.56 0.20 -4.54
CA GLY A 61 -18.22 0.49 -5.78
C GLY A 61 -17.78 -0.38 -6.94
N GLU A 62 -18.44 -0.18 -8.07
CA GLU A 62 -18.22 -0.97 -9.27
C GLU A 62 -16.94 -0.54 -9.97
N GLY A 63 -16.20 -1.50 -10.51
CA GLY A 63 -15.01 -1.21 -11.29
C GLY A 63 -15.35 -0.59 -12.63
N TYR A 64 -14.52 0.37 -13.06
CA TYR A 64 -14.75 1.08 -14.31
C TYR A 64 -14.16 0.39 -15.54
N PHE A 65 -13.18 -0.48 -15.32
CA PHE A 65 -12.46 -1.11 -16.44
C PHE A 65 -13.15 -2.39 -16.89
N LYS A 66 -13.65 -2.39 -18.11
CA LYS A 66 -14.37 -3.54 -18.67
C LYS A 66 -13.47 -4.77 -18.79
N GLU A 67 -12.20 -4.56 -19.02
CA GLU A 67 -11.22 -5.64 -19.16
C GLU A 67 -10.85 -6.29 -17.82
N GLY A 68 -11.26 -5.67 -16.70
CA GLY A 68 -10.86 -6.12 -15.37
C GLY A 68 -9.50 -5.59 -14.94
N ALA A 69 -9.32 -5.41 -13.63
CA ALA A 69 -8.11 -4.78 -13.08
C ALA A 69 -6.82 -5.49 -13.52
N SER A 70 -6.82 -6.82 -13.56
CA SER A 70 -5.62 -7.58 -13.92
C SER A 70 -5.22 -7.41 -15.37
N ASN A 71 -6.11 -6.92 -16.22
CA ASN A 71 -5.87 -6.74 -17.64
C ASN A 71 -5.64 -5.28 -18.05
N VAL A 72 -5.66 -4.37 -17.10
CA VAL A 72 -5.34 -2.97 -17.34
C VAL A 72 -3.84 -2.83 -17.62
N ASP A 73 -3.48 -1.92 -18.52
CA ASP A 73 -2.08 -1.64 -18.84
C ASP A 73 -1.30 -1.43 -17.54
N PRO A 74 -0.20 -2.16 -17.32
CA PRO A 74 0.57 -2.04 -16.08
C PRO A 74 1.10 -0.64 -15.82
N LYS A 75 1.36 0.14 -16.85
CA LYS A 75 1.79 1.53 -16.68
C LYS A 75 0.66 2.40 -16.16
N VAL A 76 -0.57 2.15 -16.59
CA VAL A 76 -1.75 2.85 -16.08
C VAL A 76 -2.01 2.45 -14.64
N ALA A 77 -2.02 1.14 -14.37
CA ALA A 77 -2.28 0.64 -13.03
C ALA A 77 -1.25 1.14 -12.02
N SER A 78 0.03 1.16 -12.38
CA SER A 78 1.08 1.62 -11.46
C SER A 78 0.93 3.09 -11.09
N LEU A 79 0.32 3.91 -11.95
CA LEU A 79 0.06 5.31 -11.63
C LEU A 79 -0.94 5.47 -10.49
N TYR A 80 -1.94 4.59 -10.42
CA TYR A 80 -2.89 4.63 -9.30
C TYR A 80 -2.19 4.35 -7.97
N PHE A 81 -1.31 3.35 -7.95
CA PHE A 81 -0.58 3.00 -6.73
C PHE A 81 0.42 4.09 -6.35
N ALA A 82 1.09 4.67 -7.35
CA ALA A 82 2.01 5.78 -7.11
C ALA A 82 1.29 7.01 -6.57
N ALA A 83 0.10 7.30 -7.11
CA ALA A 83 -0.71 8.43 -6.66
C ALA A 83 -1.12 8.24 -5.20
N ASP A 84 -1.49 7.03 -4.81
CA ASP A 84 -1.87 6.74 -3.43
C ASP A 84 -0.72 6.97 -2.47
N ARG A 85 0.47 6.48 -2.81
CA ARG A 85 1.66 6.71 -1.99
C ARG A 85 2.01 8.20 -1.92
N LYS A 86 2.01 8.87 -3.05
CA LYS A 86 2.35 10.30 -3.11
C LYS A 86 1.39 11.15 -2.31
N TYR A 87 0.12 10.85 -2.40
CA TYR A 87 -0.91 11.60 -1.67
C TYR A 87 -0.74 11.43 -0.16
N ASN A 88 -0.41 10.22 0.29
CA ASN A 88 -0.37 9.90 1.72
C ASN A 88 1.00 10.11 2.37
N ILE A 89 2.06 10.35 1.59
CA ILE A 89 3.42 10.44 2.16
C ILE A 89 3.58 11.61 3.13
N HIS A 90 2.86 12.68 2.91
CA HIS A 90 2.97 13.85 3.78
C HIS A 90 2.53 13.56 5.22
N GLU A 91 1.47 12.78 5.37
CA GLU A 91 1.00 12.39 6.70
C GLU A 91 2.02 11.52 7.41
N ILE A 92 2.64 10.59 6.67
CA ILE A 92 3.69 9.75 7.23
C ILE A 92 4.88 10.61 7.66
N GLN A 93 5.28 11.56 6.83
CA GLN A 93 6.40 12.44 7.13
C GLN A 93 6.13 13.27 8.38
N GLU A 94 4.90 13.78 8.54
CA GLU A 94 4.52 14.53 9.73
C GLU A 94 4.64 13.67 10.99
N LYS A 95 4.22 12.41 10.92
CA LYS A 95 4.33 11.49 12.06
C LYS A 95 5.78 11.26 12.43
N LEU A 96 6.63 11.00 11.44
CA LEU A 96 8.05 10.80 11.68
C LEU A 96 8.70 12.03 12.29
N ASP A 97 8.33 13.21 11.82
CA ASP A 97 8.87 14.47 12.34
C ASP A 97 8.48 14.71 13.80
N LYS A 98 7.35 14.15 14.22
CA LYS A 98 6.89 14.21 15.61
C LYS A 98 7.50 13.15 16.51
N GLY A 99 8.40 12.34 15.98
CA GLY A 99 9.02 11.26 16.75
C GLY A 99 8.20 9.97 16.81
N ILE A 100 7.15 9.88 16.01
CA ILE A 100 6.32 8.67 15.95
C ILE A 100 6.94 7.72 14.93
N ASN A 101 7.11 6.46 15.32
CA ASN A 101 7.53 5.43 14.39
C ASN A 101 6.36 5.05 13.49
N VAL A 102 6.65 4.78 12.23
CA VAL A 102 5.63 4.37 11.26
C VAL A 102 6.00 3.01 10.68
N VAL A 103 5.10 2.06 10.81
CA VAL A 103 5.22 0.75 10.17
C VAL A 103 4.35 0.77 8.94
N VAL A 104 4.96 0.62 7.77
CA VAL A 104 4.24 0.57 6.50
C VAL A 104 4.13 -0.88 6.06
N ASP A 105 2.89 -1.35 5.98
CA ASP A 105 2.58 -2.65 5.44
C ASP A 105 2.35 -2.47 3.94
N ARG A 106 3.38 -2.73 3.15
CA ARG A 106 3.29 -2.60 1.71
C ARG A 106 2.87 -3.91 1.08
N TYR A 107 1.88 -3.79 0.30
CA TYR A 107 1.33 -4.86 -0.44
C TYR A 107 2.09 -5.01 -1.75
N ILE A 108 3.14 -5.82 -1.74
CA ILE A 108 3.66 -6.31 -3.01
C ILE A 108 2.77 -7.49 -3.33
N ASP A 109 1.60 -7.17 -3.80
CA ASP A 109 0.64 -8.21 -4.11
C ASP A 109 1.04 -8.90 -5.41
N SER A 110 0.33 -9.96 -5.69
CA SER A 110 0.47 -10.67 -6.94
C SER A 110 0.23 -9.75 -8.13
N ASN A 111 -0.57 -8.70 -7.95
CA ASN A 111 -0.87 -7.75 -9.00
C ASN A 111 0.37 -6.94 -9.40
N LEU A 112 1.12 -6.42 -8.43
CA LEU A 112 2.34 -5.68 -8.73
C LEU A 112 3.38 -6.59 -9.37
N ALA A 113 3.57 -7.78 -8.84
CA ALA A 113 4.48 -8.76 -9.41
C ALA A 113 4.05 -9.15 -10.83
N HIS A 114 2.76 -9.31 -11.05
CA HIS A 114 2.21 -9.63 -12.35
C HIS A 114 2.47 -8.52 -13.35
N GLN A 115 2.29 -7.27 -12.94
CA GLN A 115 2.55 -6.13 -13.81
C GLN A 115 4.03 -6.00 -14.15
N ALA A 116 4.91 -6.23 -13.18
CA ALA A 116 6.34 -6.22 -13.43
C ALA A 116 6.72 -7.33 -14.42
N SER A 117 6.09 -8.49 -14.32
CA SER A 117 6.31 -9.59 -15.25
C SER A 117 5.90 -9.23 -16.68
N LYS A 118 4.77 -8.55 -16.85
CA LYS A 118 4.33 -8.07 -18.17
C LYS A 118 5.34 -7.11 -18.79
N ILE A 119 5.82 -6.16 -18.01
CA ILE A 119 6.80 -5.18 -18.47
C ILE A 119 8.10 -5.87 -18.83
N SER A 120 8.50 -6.86 -18.05
CA SER A 120 9.71 -7.63 -18.29
C SER A 120 9.67 -8.33 -19.64
N SER A 121 8.53 -8.92 -19.99
CA SER A 121 8.39 -9.62 -21.27
C SER A 121 8.49 -8.68 -22.45
N GLU A 122 8.24 -7.41 -22.26
CA GLU A 122 8.36 -6.36 -23.27
C GLU A 122 9.69 -5.63 -23.21
N LYS A 123 10.58 -6.01 -22.29
CA LYS A 123 11.90 -5.41 -22.08
C LYS A 123 11.83 -3.93 -21.72
N GLU A 124 10.81 -3.53 -21.01
CA GLU A 124 10.58 -2.14 -20.62
C GLU A 124 10.88 -1.86 -19.15
N ARG A 125 11.59 -2.68 -18.52
CA ARG A 125 11.93 -2.47 -17.12
C ARG A 125 12.80 -1.27 -16.90
#